data_48606061d927af34262a5c578edd6ceb
#
_entry.id   48606061d927af34262a5c578edd6ceb
#
_cell.length_a   1.000
_cell.length_b   1.000
_cell.length_c   1.000
_cell.angle_alpha   90.00
_cell.angle_beta   90.00
_cell.angle_gamma   90.00
#
_symmetry.space_group_name_H-M   'P 1'
#
loop_
_entity.id
_entity.type
_entity.pdbx_description
1 polymer ?
#
loop_
_entity_poly.entity_id
_entity_poly.type
_entity_poly.pdbx_seq_one_letter_code
_entity_poly.pdbx_strand_id
1 'polypeptide(L)'
;MGKLELINRVYDKLCDEESKRVYEAKLELIINNDEMKFLDWFISEYKDIRCPELEAYEKKNPNAEYILFGAGKEGQKAYKILKSCGKKVIGWCDNNKNLYDGKNQIFQGEPGILPNDLGLHYSDKTVIISVKNSLPIYQQLVLMGFPREHIIISMNGSLLGSHGNQYFDLFSADKTEKEIFVDAGCWDGVTTKTFVEWCGGDKHYDKIYAFEPDESCWEKCEETFSKAGISNVCFVKKGTWNEKDTLYFKTSGRGSSSIGNKETANLRIQVTSIDEVLNGGKATFIKLDVEGSEMETLIGAQETIRNYKPKLAISVYHKPEDMWMVAEYVMKLNPDYKLYLRHYTTCSYETILYAI
;
A
#
# COMPACT_ATOMS: atom_id res chain seq x y z
N MET A 1 24.15 0.90 20.80
CA MET A 1 23.92 1.97 19.81
C MET A 1 22.62 2.67 20.15
N GLY A 2 22.62 3.99 20.28
CA GLY A 2 21.39 4.75 20.56
C GLY A 2 20.47 4.80 19.34
N LYS A 3 19.15 5.04 19.54
CA LYS A 3 18.15 5.09 18.46
C LYS A 3 18.55 6.10 17.35
N LEU A 4 18.98 7.30 17.73
CA LEU A 4 19.40 8.33 16.77
C LEU A 4 20.64 7.92 15.96
N GLU A 5 21.60 7.26 16.59
CA GLU A 5 22.79 6.73 15.93
C GLU A 5 22.43 5.67 14.89
N LEU A 6 21.44 4.81 15.20
CA LEU A 6 20.94 3.81 14.26
C LEU A 6 20.22 4.47 13.06
N ILE A 7 19.36 5.46 13.31
CA ILE A 7 18.66 6.21 12.26
C ILE A 7 19.66 6.85 11.30
N ASN A 8 20.67 7.54 11.82
CA ASN A 8 21.71 8.19 11.01
C ASN A 8 22.54 7.17 10.21
N ARG A 9 22.89 6.05 10.85
CA ARG A 9 23.63 4.97 10.17
C ARG A 9 22.88 4.40 8.97
N VAL A 10 21.56 4.18 9.10
CA VAL A 10 20.74 3.72 7.99
C VAL A 10 20.67 4.78 6.89
N TYR A 11 20.45 6.04 7.25
CA TYR A 11 20.44 7.15 6.30
C TYR A 11 21.72 7.20 5.46
N ASP A 12 22.88 7.07 6.10
CA ASP A 12 24.20 7.09 5.44
C ASP A 12 24.44 5.90 4.50
N LYS A 13 23.67 4.82 4.69
CA LYS A 13 23.75 3.60 3.87
C LYS A 13 22.78 3.57 2.70
N LEU A 14 21.85 4.52 2.63
CA LEU A 14 20.95 4.66 1.48
C LEU A 14 21.73 5.13 0.25
N CYS A 15 21.59 4.40 -0.85
CA CYS A 15 22.47 4.52 -2.01
C CYS A 15 22.16 5.69 -2.93
N ASP A 16 20.97 6.27 -2.89
CA ASP A 16 20.59 7.38 -3.76
C ASP A 16 19.81 8.49 -3.03
N GLU A 17 19.75 9.65 -3.67
CA GLU A 17 19.12 10.84 -3.11
C GLU A 17 17.62 10.71 -2.96
N GLU A 18 16.95 9.94 -3.83
CA GLU A 18 15.51 9.67 -3.68
C GLU A 18 15.24 8.90 -2.39
N SER A 19 16.00 7.85 -2.12
CA SER A 19 15.89 7.08 -0.88
C SER A 19 16.07 7.95 0.37
N LYS A 20 17.00 8.89 0.33
CA LYS A 20 17.25 9.83 1.44
C LYS A 20 16.07 10.78 1.64
N ARG A 21 15.53 11.36 0.56
CA ARG A 21 14.34 12.22 0.63
C ARG A 21 13.10 11.49 1.16
N VAL A 22 12.88 10.24 0.71
CA VAL A 22 11.81 9.39 1.25
C VAL A 22 12.01 9.14 2.74
N TYR A 23 13.24 8.82 3.15
CA TYR A 23 13.56 8.56 4.56
C TYR A 23 13.32 9.78 5.43
N GLU A 24 13.77 10.96 5.01
CA GLU A 24 13.56 12.24 5.70
C GLU A 24 12.07 12.58 5.82
N ALA A 25 11.31 12.49 4.74
CA ALA A 25 9.88 12.77 4.73
C ALA A 25 9.10 11.82 5.65
N LYS A 26 9.47 10.54 5.67
CA LYS A 26 8.86 9.55 6.57
C LYS A 26 9.24 9.79 8.04
N LEU A 27 10.48 10.14 8.33
CA LEU A 27 10.88 10.53 9.69
C LEU A 27 10.12 11.77 10.17
N GLU A 28 9.97 12.76 9.31
CA GLU A 28 9.19 13.96 9.60
C GLU A 28 7.72 13.64 9.88
N LEU A 29 7.12 12.76 9.08
CA LEU A 29 5.75 12.27 9.32
C LEU A 29 5.63 11.55 10.68
N ILE A 30 6.58 10.69 11.02
CA ILE A 30 6.60 9.96 12.30
C ILE A 30 6.71 10.94 13.50
N ILE A 31 7.51 11.98 13.37
CA ILE A 31 7.75 12.97 14.46
C ILE A 31 6.55 13.90 14.62
N ASN A 32 6.02 14.43 13.52
CA ASN A 32 5.04 15.51 13.54
C ASN A 32 3.60 15.03 13.38
N ASN A 33 3.38 13.79 12.92
CA ASN A 33 2.07 13.22 12.57
C ASN A 33 1.26 14.12 11.63
N ASP A 34 1.95 14.78 10.68
CA ASP A 34 1.36 15.70 9.70
C ASP A 34 1.24 15.04 8.32
N GLU A 35 0.13 14.30 8.12
CA GLU A 35 -0.17 13.64 6.85
C GLU A 35 -0.40 14.61 5.69
N MET A 36 -0.83 15.86 5.97
CA MET A 36 -1.01 16.86 4.91
C MET A 36 0.33 17.34 4.36
N LYS A 37 1.29 17.58 5.24
CA LYS A 37 2.65 17.95 4.85
C LYS A 37 3.33 16.81 4.09
N PHE A 38 3.11 15.57 4.52
CA PHE A 38 3.61 14.40 3.81
C PHE A 38 3.00 14.27 2.40
N LEU A 39 1.69 14.48 2.27
CA LEU A 39 1.01 14.50 0.97
C LEU A 39 1.56 15.61 0.05
N ASP A 40 1.81 16.81 0.59
CA ASP A 40 2.39 17.91 -0.18
C ASP A 40 3.80 17.58 -0.67
N TRP A 41 4.63 16.96 0.19
CA TRP A 41 5.92 16.44 -0.21
C TRP A 41 5.78 15.41 -1.34
N PHE A 42 4.91 14.41 -1.20
CA PHE A 42 4.71 13.36 -2.19
C PHE A 42 4.30 13.94 -3.56
N ILE A 43 3.33 14.85 -3.58
CA ILE A 43 2.89 15.52 -4.82
C ILE A 43 4.01 16.38 -5.42
N SER A 44 4.89 16.95 -4.62
CA SER A 44 6.03 17.73 -5.13
C SER A 44 7.14 16.86 -5.70
N GLU A 45 7.37 15.70 -5.09
CA GLU A 45 8.41 14.75 -5.49
C GLU A 45 8.06 14.01 -6.78
N TYR A 46 6.81 13.51 -6.89
CA TYR A 46 6.36 12.68 -8.00
C TYR A 46 5.39 13.43 -8.92
N LYS A 47 5.65 13.37 -10.25
CA LYS A 47 4.84 14.08 -11.26
C LYS A 47 3.90 13.17 -12.05
N ASP A 48 4.08 11.86 -11.93
CA ASP A 48 3.34 10.81 -12.65
C ASP A 48 2.31 10.10 -11.75
N ILE A 49 1.75 10.83 -10.79
CA ILE A 49 0.75 10.29 -9.86
C ILE A 49 -0.52 9.93 -10.64
N ARG A 50 -0.97 8.71 -10.45
CA ARG A 50 -2.17 8.13 -11.09
C ARG A 50 -3.15 7.68 -10.02
N CYS A 51 -4.44 7.70 -10.36
CA CYS A 51 -5.51 7.14 -9.56
C CYS A 51 -6.17 5.99 -10.34
N PRO A 52 -5.68 4.75 -10.25
CA PRO A 52 -6.12 3.66 -11.12
C PRO A 52 -7.63 3.40 -11.10
N GLU A 53 -8.28 3.53 -9.95
CA GLU A 53 -9.74 3.35 -9.85
C GLU A 53 -10.51 4.45 -10.56
N LEU A 54 -10.05 5.72 -10.43
CA LEU A 54 -10.67 6.81 -11.20
C LEU A 54 -10.41 6.67 -12.69
N GLU A 55 -9.23 6.22 -13.09
CA GLU A 55 -8.94 5.94 -14.51
C GLU A 55 -9.85 4.83 -15.06
N ALA A 56 -10.12 3.80 -14.28
CA ALA A 56 -11.06 2.75 -14.67
C ALA A 56 -12.50 3.27 -14.76
N TYR A 57 -12.90 4.18 -13.86
CA TYR A 57 -14.19 4.87 -13.91
C TYR A 57 -14.30 5.76 -15.14
N GLU A 58 -13.29 6.57 -15.43
CA GLU A 58 -13.26 7.51 -16.56
C GLU A 58 -13.25 6.82 -17.93
N LYS A 59 -12.74 5.59 -18.04
CA LYS A 59 -12.90 4.78 -19.27
C LYS A 59 -14.37 4.57 -19.65
N LYS A 60 -15.27 4.53 -18.68
CA LYS A 60 -16.72 4.40 -18.87
C LYS A 60 -17.41 5.78 -18.90
N ASN A 61 -16.78 6.80 -18.32
CA ASN A 61 -17.30 8.16 -18.14
C ASN A 61 -16.26 9.20 -18.59
N PRO A 62 -15.94 9.32 -19.88
CA PRO A 62 -14.77 10.08 -20.38
C PRO A 62 -14.82 11.59 -20.11
N ASN A 63 -16.00 12.14 -19.80
CA ASN A 63 -16.19 13.56 -19.48
C ASN A 63 -16.56 13.78 -18.01
N ALA A 64 -16.12 12.90 -17.11
CA ALA A 64 -16.43 13.02 -15.70
C ALA A 64 -15.95 14.35 -15.12
N GLU A 65 -16.85 15.05 -14.44
CA GLU A 65 -16.56 16.24 -13.65
C GLU A 65 -16.91 15.92 -12.20
N TYR A 66 -16.01 16.29 -11.30
CA TYR A 66 -16.07 15.84 -9.90
C TYR A 66 -16.51 16.96 -8.97
N ILE A 67 -17.38 16.62 -8.03
CA ILE A 67 -17.76 17.47 -6.90
C ILE A 67 -17.36 16.73 -5.62
N LEU A 68 -16.60 17.37 -4.75
CA LEU A 68 -16.22 16.80 -3.47
C LEU A 68 -17.32 17.04 -2.43
N PHE A 69 -17.83 15.99 -1.82
CA PHE A 69 -18.73 16.10 -0.67
C PHE A 69 -17.96 15.83 0.61
N GLY A 70 -17.72 16.88 1.37
CA GLY A 70 -16.91 16.94 2.58
C GLY A 70 -15.75 17.91 2.41
N ALA A 71 -15.78 19.04 3.14
CA ALA A 71 -14.78 20.11 3.06
C ALA A 71 -13.76 20.10 4.20
N GLY A 72 -13.75 19.04 5.02
CA GLY A 72 -12.78 18.81 6.09
C GLY A 72 -11.40 18.37 5.59
N LYS A 73 -10.55 17.92 6.52
CA LYS A 73 -9.18 17.46 6.19
C LYS A 73 -9.14 16.39 5.10
N GLU A 74 -10.04 15.40 5.15
CA GLU A 74 -10.08 14.34 4.15
C GLU A 74 -10.50 14.86 2.77
N GLY A 75 -11.43 15.84 2.71
CA GLY A 75 -11.78 16.53 1.46
C GLY A 75 -10.62 17.32 0.87
N GLN A 76 -9.83 17.98 1.71
CA GLN A 76 -8.64 18.71 1.27
C GLN A 76 -7.56 17.76 0.72
N LYS A 77 -7.35 16.60 1.35
CA LYS A 77 -6.46 15.56 0.82
C LYS A 77 -6.96 15.07 -0.55
N ALA A 78 -8.25 14.69 -0.62
CA ALA A 78 -8.88 14.23 -1.86
C ALA A 78 -8.74 15.27 -2.99
N TYR A 79 -8.97 16.55 -2.69
CA TYR A 79 -8.80 17.63 -3.66
C TYR A 79 -7.37 17.71 -4.21
N LYS A 80 -6.36 17.68 -3.33
CA LYS A 80 -4.95 17.72 -3.73
C LYS A 80 -4.59 16.54 -4.63
N ILE A 81 -5.04 15.34 -4.28
CA ILE A 81 -4.82 14.12 -5.07
C ILE A 81 -5.49 14.24 -6.44
N LEU A 82 -6.75 14.65 -6.50
CA LEU A 82 -7.46 14.83 -7.76
C LEU A 82 -6.76 15.85 -8.68
N LYS A 83 -6.35 16.98 -8.13
CA LYS A 83 -5.62 18.01 -8.90
C LYS A 83 -4.26 17.52 -9.38
N SER A 84 -3.51 16.76 -8.56
CA SER A 84 -2.22 16.19 -8.97
C SER A 84 -2.35 15.13 -10.08
N CYS A 85 -3.48 14.42 -10.11
CA CYS A 85 -3.82 13.47 -11.18
C CYS A 85 -4.50 14.14 -12.40
N GLY A 86 -4.55 15.49 -12.46
CA GLY A 86 -5.15 16.24 -13.56
C GLY A 86 -6.68 16.12 -13.67
N LYS A 87 -7.37 15.75 -12.58
CA LYS A 87 -8.82 15.56 -12.60
C LYS A 87 -9.59 16.87 -12.52
N LYS A 88 -10.72 16.94 -13.22
CA LYS A 88 -11.55 18.15 -13.28
C LYS A 88 -12.50 18.21 -12.08
N VAL A 89 -12.09 18.91 -11.03
CA VAL A 89 -12.94 19.26 -9.89
C VAL A 89 -13.64 20.57 -10.22
N ILE A 90 -14.98 20.61 -10.12
CA ILE A 90 -15.82 21.76 -10.48
C ILE A 90 -16.49 22.43 -9.27
N GLY A 91 -16.33 21.86 -8.08
CA GLY A 91 -16.87 22.42 -6.86
C GLY A 91 -16.83 21.46 -5.69
N TRP A 92 -17.31 21.96 -4.56
CA TRP A 92 -17.38 21.18 -3.32
C TRP A 92 -18.72 21.41 -2.60
N CYS A 93 -19.14 20.45 -1.81
CA CYS A 93 -20.35 20.47 -1.01
C CYS A 93 -20.07 20.03 0.42
N ASP A 94 -20.75 20.59 1.41
CA ASP A 94 -20.72 20.16 2.80
C ASP A 94 -22.06 20.48 3.48
N ASN A 95 -22.45 19.68 4.45
CA ASN A 95 -23.66 19.94 5.24
C ASN A 95 -23.47 21.05 6.29
N ASN A 96 -22.24 21.45 6.58
CA ASN A 96 -21.94 22.56 7.46
C ASN A 96 -22.09 23.91 6.74
N LYS A 97 -23.22 24.57 6.97
CA LYS A 97 -23.56 25.85 6.35
C LYS A 97 -22.56 26.98 6.66
N ASN A 98 -21.83 26.90 7.75
CA ASN A 98 -20.85 27.92 8.13
C ASN A 98 -19.63 27.97 7.20
N LEU A 99 -19.43 26.96 6.36
CA LEU A 99 -18.32 26.91 5.40
C LEU A 99 -18.55 27.78 4.16
N TYR A 100 -19.78 28.26 3.94
CA TYR A 100 -20.18 29.04 2.76
C TYR A 100 -20.15 30.58 2.96
N ASP A 101 -19.46 31.06 3.99
CA ASP A 101 -19.39 32.48 4.34
C ASP A 101 -18.54 33.34 3.38
N GLY A 102 -17.99 32.75 2.33
CA GLY A 102 -17.13 33.38 1.32
C GLY A 102 -15.71 33.73 1.82
N LYS A 103 -15.40 33.47 3.10
CA LYS A 103 -14.07 33.72 3.68
C LYS A 103 -13.17 32.50 3.62
N ASN A 104 -13.74 31.32 3.46
CA ASN A 104 -13.03 30.06 3.42
C ASN A 104 -12.64 29.67 1.99
N GLN A 105 -11.41 29.92 1.60
CA GLN A 105 -10.83 29.37 0.35
C GLN A 105 -10.35 27.96 0.57
N ILE A 106 -11.28 27.05 0.89
CA ILE A 106 -10.95 25.66 1.25
C ILE A 106 -10.32 24.91 0.06
N PHE A 107 -10.78 25.19 -1.16
CA PHE A 107 -10.37 24.53 -2.38
C PHE A 107 -9.98 25.52 -3.50
N GLN A 108 -8.98 26.35 -3.29
CA GLN A 108 -8.27 27.17 -4.29
C GLN A 108 -9.16 27.80 -5.38
N GLY A 109 -10.31 28.36 -5.00
CA GLY A 109 -11.21 29.05 -5.90
C GLY A 109 -12.35 28.20 -6.51
N GLU A 110 -12.42 26.92 -6.21
CA GLU A 110 -13.58 26.10 -6.60
C GLU A 110 -14.83 26.52 -5.81
N PRO A 111 -16.00 26.63 -6.46
CA PRO A 111 -17.20 27.12 -5.81
C PRO A 111 -17.77 26.12 -4.80
N GLY A 112 -18.27 26.65 -3.68
CA GLY A 112 -19.09 25.88 -2.74
C GLY A 112 -20.52 25.75 -3.27
N ILE A 113 -20.98 24.51 -3.42
CA ILE A 113 -22.31 24.15 -3.90
C ILE A 113 -23.14 23.74 -2.69
N LEU A 114 -24.24 24.45 -2.44
CA LEU A 114 -25.14 24.09 -1.35
C LEU A 114 -25.78 22.71 -1.58
N PRO A 115 -26.05 21.90 -0.54
CA PRO A 115 -26.64 20.58 -0.71
C PRO A 115 -27.95 20.57 -1.52
N ASN A 116 -28.81 21.58 -1.34
CA ASN A 116 -30.03 21.68 -2.12
C ASN A 116 -29.78 21.93 -3.62
N ASP A 117 -28.79 22.78 -3.94
CA ASP A 117 -28.42 23.09 -5.32
C ASP A 117 -27.75 21.91 -6.00
N LEU A 118 -27.02 21.12 -5.22
CA LEU A 118 -26.34 19.91 -5.71
C LEU A 118 -27.33 18.94 -6.36
N GLY A 119 -28.45 18.62 -5.69
CA GLY A 119 -29.48 17.73 -6.23
C GLY A 119 -30.26 18.31 -7.41
N LEU A 120 -30.44 19.63 -7.44
CA LEU A 120 -31.23 20.32 -8.47
C LEU A 120 -30.47 20.53 -9.78
N HIS A 121 -29.17 20.81 -9.71
CA HIS A 121 -28.41 21.32 -10.86
C HIS A 121 -27.19 20.44 -11.24
N TYR A 122 -26.84 19.46 -10.46
CA TYR A 122 -25.59 18.69 -10.64
C TYR A 122 -25.80 17.16 -10.62
N SER A 123 -27.02 16.67 -10.78
CA SER A 123 -27.31 15.22 -10.72
C SER A 123 -26.65 14.40 -11.85
N ASP A 124 -26.17 15.05 -12.90
CA ASP A 124 -25.40 14.47 -14.01
C ASP A 124 -23.88 14.41 -13.72
N LYS A 125 -23.42 14.99 -12.60
CA LYS A 125 -22.00 15.03 -12.22
C LYS A 125 -21.64 13.88 -11.29
N THR A 126 -20.35 13.64 -11.14
CA THR A 126 -19.83 12.60 -10.22
C THR A 126 -19.52 13.23 -8.86
N VAL A 127 -20.13 12.70 -7.81
CA VAL A 127 -19.87 13.15 -6.45
C VAL A 127 -18.91 12.18 -5.76
N ILE A 128 -17.82 12.72 -5.23
CA ILE A 128 -16.85 11.99 -4.43
C ILE A 128 -17.07 12.31 -2.95
N ILE A 129 -17.49 11.31 -2.19
CA ILE A 129 -17.70 11.45 -0.75
C ILE A 129 -16.35 11.33 -0.04
N SER A 130 -15.87 12.41 0.55
CA SER A 130 -14.57 12.52 1.22
C SER A 130 -14.70 12.72 2.74
N VAL A 131 -15.55 11.92 3.38
CA VAL A 131 -15.75 11.92 4.84
C VAL A 131 -15.62 10.52 5.41
N LYS A 132 -15.11 10.40 6.64
CA LYS A 132 -14.93 9.09 7.32
C LYS A 132 -16.23 8.29 7.47
N ASN A 133 -17.32 8.96 7.84
CA ASN A 133 -18.65 8.33 7.90
C ASN A 133 -19.44 8.65 6.62
N SER A 134 -19.20 7.90 5.57
CA SER A 134 -19.75 8.13 4.24
C SER A 134 -21.21 7.74 4.08
N LEU A 135 -21.72 6.79 4.87
CA LEU A 135 -23.06 6.22 4.69
C LEU A 135 -24.20 7.24 4.75
N PRO A 136 -24.26 8.18 5.70
CA PRO A 136 -25.32 9.20 5.71
C PRO A 136 -25.28 10.09 4.47
N ILE A 137 -24.10 10.45 3.98
CA ILE A 137 -23.95 11.28 2.77
C ILE A 137 -24.36 10.48 1.52
N TYR A 138 -23.97 9.21 1.45
CA TYR A 138 -24.40 8.33 0.36
C TYR A 138 -25.93 8.24 0.29
N GLN A 139 -26.59 8.01 1.42
CA GLN A 139 -28.06 7.97 1.50
C GLN A 139 -28.69 9.31 1.10
N GLN A 140 -28.11 10.44 1.56
CA GLN A 140 -28.55 11.78 1.18
C GLN A 140 -28.49 11.98 -0.34
N LEU A 141 -27.40 11.62 -1.00
CA LEU A 141 -27.24 11.74 -2.45
C LEU A 141 -28.24 10.87 -3.22
N VAL A 142 -28.46 9.64 -2.78
CA VAL A 142 -29.46 8.76 -3.38
C VAL A 142 -30.86 9.34 -3.25
N LEU A 143 -31.22 9.92 -2.10
CA LEU A 143 -32.52 10.60 -1.89
C LEU A 143 -32.64 11.87 -2.75
N MET A 144 -31.54 12.53 -3.10
CA MET A 144 -31.51 13.66 -4.04
C MET A 144 -31.61 13.24 -5.51
N GLY A 145 -31.66 11.94 -5.80
CA GLY A 145 -31.77 11.42 -7.16
C GLY A 145 -30.45 11.17 -7.89
N PHE A 146 -29.31 11.21 -7.22
CA PHE A 146 -28.04 10.86 -7.85
C PHE A 146 -28.02 9.38 -8.27
N PRO A 147 -27.63 9.04 -9.49
CA PRO A 147 -27.35 7.68 -9.90
C PRO A 147 -26.24 7.09 -9.02
N ARG A 148 -26.40 5.84 -8.61
CA ARG A 148 -25.42 5.19 -7.71
C ARG A 148 -24.04 5.11 -8.34
N GLU A 149 -23.97 4.92 -9.64
CA GLU A 149 -22.75 4.88 -10.45
C GLU A 149 -22.03 6.24 -10.52
N HIS A 150 -22.69 7.33 -10.16
CA HIS A 150 -22.08 8.67 -10.06
C HIS A 150 -21.63 9.02 -8.63
N ILE A 151 -21.72 8.10 -7.69
CA ILE A 151 -21.32 8.32 -6.30
C ILE A 151 -20.09 7.46 -6.02
N ILE A 152 -18.96 8.12 -5.74
CA ILE A 152 -17.68 7.47 -5.38
C ILE A 152 -17.41 7.74 -3.90
N ILE A 153 -17.01 6.70 -3.16
CA ILE A 153 -16.63 6.82 -1.74
C ILE A 153 -15.11 6.77 -1.64
N SER A 154 -14.47 7.89 -1.27
CA SER A 154 -13.01 8.01 -1.27
C SER A 154 -12.30 7.23 -0.17
N MET A 155 -13.01 6.90 0.92
CA MET A 155 -12.39 6.35 2.14
C MET A 155 -11.93 4.90 2.06
N ASN A 156 -12.26 4.19 0.99
CA ASN A 156 -11.90 2.77 0.81
C ASN A 156 -10.74 2.58 -0.19
N GLY A 157 -9.85 3.56 -0.31
CA GLY A 157 -8.71 3.48 -1.24
C GLY A 157 -9.02 3.92 -2.67
N SER A 158 -10.28 4.24 -3.01
CA SER A 158 -10.68 4.64 -4.37
C SER A 158 -10.08 5.97 -4.85
N LEU A 159 -9.50 6.76 -3.94
CA LEU A 159 -8.70 7.94 -4.25
C LEU A 159 -7.25 7.80 -3.80
N LEU A 160 -6.70 6.59 -3.80
CA LEU A 160 -5.30 6.41 -3.56
C LEU A 160 -4.52 6.79 -4.82
N GLY A 161 -3.82 7.90 -4.76
CA GLY A 161 -2.83 8.25 -5.78
C GLY A 161 -1.60 7.36 -5.62
N SER A 162 -1.11 6.82 -6.71
CA SER A 162 0.09 5.99 -6.75
C SER A 162 0.98 6.34 -7.93
N HIS A 163 2.25 5.98 -7.85
CA HIS A 163 3.20 6.05 -8.96
C HIS A 163 4.07 4.80 -8.99
N GLY A 164 4.84 4.62 -10.06
CA GLY A 164 5.81 3.52 -10.18
C GLY A 164 5.21 2.12 -10.21
N ASN A 165 6.07 1.13 -10.02
CA ASN A 165 5.71 -0.28 -9.95
C ASN A 165 6.24 -0.88 -8.64
N GLN A 166 5.44 -0.79 -7.58
CA GLN A 166 5.79 -1.26 -6.24
C GLN A 166 6.37 -2.68 -6.25
N TYR A 167 7.41 -2.91 -5.48
CA TYR A 167 8.25 -4.11 -5.38
C TYR A 167 9.17 -4.38 -6.59
N PHE A 168 8.91 -3.84 -7.78
CA PHE A 168 9.59 -4.25 -9.01
C PHE A 168 10.39 -3.14 -9.71
N ASP A 169 10.30 -1.88 -9.28
CA ASP A 169 10.92 -0.73 -9.96
C ASP A 169 12.45 -0.78 -10.02
N LEU A 170 13.09 -1.22 -8.94
CA LEU A 170 14.54 -1.18 -8.81
C LEU A 170 15.23 -2.46 -9.30
N PHE A 171 14.47 -3.46 -9.64
CA PHE A 171 15.01 -4.73 -10.09
C PHE A 171 14.82 -4.91 -11.60
N SER A 172 15.82 -5.48 -12.24
CA SER A 172 15.67 -6.09 -13.54
C SER A 172 15.63 -7.60 -13.39
N ALA A 173 14.73 -8.26 -14.09
CA ALA A 173 14.74 -9.72 -14.16
C ALA A 173 16.04 -10.19 -14.83
N ASP A 174 16.75 -11.12 -14.20
CA ASP A 174 17.87 -11.77 -14.84
C ASP A 174 17.32 -12.70 -15.93
N LYS A 175 17.67 -12.41 -17.19
CA LYS A 175 17.24 -13.23 -18.33
C LYS A 175 18.12 -14.46 -18.54
N THR A 176 19.22 -14.57 -17.81
CA THR A 176 20.17 -15.69 -17.91
C THR A 176 19.87 -16.80 -16.92
N GLU A 177 19.25 -16.47 -15.77
CA GLU A 177 18.81 -17.43 -14.77
C GLU A 177 17.29 -17.29 -14.54
N LYS A 178 16.66 -18.41 -14.19
CA LYS A 178 15.24 -18.42 -13.82
C LYS A 178 15.08 -17.92 -12.39
N GLU A 179 14.13 -17.03 -12.18
CA GLU A 179 13.81 -16.49 -10.87
C GLU A 179 13.12 -17.55 -9.98
N ILE A 180 13.42 -17.52 -8.69
CA ILE A 180 12.69 -18.24 -7.65
C ILE A 180 12.18 -17.20 -6.70
N PHE A 181 10.86 -17.00 -6.70
CA PHE A 181 10.20 -15.91 -6.00
C PHE A 181 9.52 -16.38 -4.71
N VAL A 182 9.68 -15.60 -3.66
CA VAL A 182 8.95 -15.75 -2.40
C VAL A 182 8.06 -14.53 -2.24
N ASP A 183 6.75 -14.73 -2.26
CA ASP A 183 5.73 -13.72 -2.00
C ASP A 183 5.15 -13.96 -0.61
N ALA A 184 5.72 -13.33 0.41
CA ALA A 184 5.21 -13.38 1.76
C ALA A 184 4.15 -12.30 1.97
N GLY A 185 2.89 -12.75 2.22
CA GLY A 185 1.70 -11.91 2.24
C GLY A 185 1.17 -11.66 0.84
N CYS A 186 0.78 -12.72 0.13
CA CYS A 186 0.32 -12.59 -1.27
C CYS A 186 -1.14 -12.14 -1.41
N TRP A 187 -1.89 -12.07 -0.32
CA TRP A 187 -3.27 -11.59 -0.17
C TRP A 187 -4.24 -12.17 -1.21
N ASP A 188 -4.39 -11.54 -2.39
CA ASP A 188 -5.26 -11.98 -3.48
C ASP A 188 -4.50 -12.54 -4.69
N GLY A 189 -3.17 -12.68 -4.56
CA GLY A 189 -2.29 -13.22 -5.59
C GLY A 189 -1.91 -12.23 -6.71
N VAL A 190 -2.35 -10.98 -6.64
CA VAL A 190 -2.05 -9.97 -7.67
C VAL A 190 -0.56 -9.65 -7.71
N THR A 191 0.14 -9.58 -6.59
CA THR A 191 1.60 -9.36 -6.54
C THR A 191 2.35 -10.52 -7.21
N THR A 192 1.94 -11.76 -6.94
CA THR A 192 2.47 -12.95 -7.62
C THR A 192 2.28 -12.87 -9.14
N LYS A 193 1.10 -12.45 -9.60
CA LYS A 193 0.82 -12.24 -11.03
C LYS A 193 1.73 -11.14 -11.61
N THR A 194 1.86 -10.01 -10.92
CA THR A 194 2.73 -8.91 -11.34
C THR A 194 4.20 -9.35 -11.44
N PHE A 195 4.66 -10.21 -10.52
CA PHE A 195 5.99 -10.82 -10.62
C PHE A 195 6.16 -11.61 -11.92
N VAL A 196 5.17 -12.44 -12.31
CA VAL A 196 5.23 -13.22 -13.55
C VAL A 196 5.29 -12.30 -14.78
N GLU A 197 4.52 -11.23 -14.79
CA GLU A 197 4.58 -10.20 -15.85
C GLU A 197 5.93 -9.48 -15.87
N TRP A 198 6.46 -9.11 -14.71
CA TRP A 198 7.74 -8.44 -14.56
C TRP A 198 8.93 -9.30 -15.04
N CYS A 199 8.96 -10.58 -14.71
CA CYS A 199 10.03 -11.46 -15.16
C CYS A 199 9.91 -11.87 -16.65
N GLY A 200 8.77 -11.60 -17.30
CA GLY A 200 8.56 -11.88 -18.73
C GLY A 200 7.88 -13.23 -19.01
N GLY A 201 7.16 -13.77 -18.03
CA GLY A 201 6.33 -14.97 -18.15
C GLY A 201 6.98 -16.27 -17.69
N ASP A 202 6.27 -17.37 -17.85
CA ASP A 202 6.56 -18.71 -17.26
C ASP A 202 7.94 -19.28 -17.60
N LYS A 203 8.56 -18.83 -18.67
CA LYS A 203 9.89 -19.32 -19.08
C LYS A 203 11.03 -18.74 -18.22
N HIS A 204 10.75 -17.66 -17.49
CA HIS A 204 11.76 -16.89 -16.79
C HIS A 204 11.76 -17.06 -15.27
N TYR A 205 10.85 -17.87 -14.73
CA TYR A 205 10.93 -18.30 -13.34
C TYR A 205 10.88 -19.83 -13.25
N ASP A 206 11.38 -20.35 -12.16
CA ASP A 206 11.43 -21.78 -11.88
C ASP A 206 10.37 -22.19 -10.87
N LYS A 207 10.21 -21.38 -9.82
CA LYS A 207 9.24 -21.64 -8.74
C LYS A 207 8.79 -20.37 -8.04
N ILE A 208 7.55 -20.39 -7.58
CA ILE A 208 6.98 -19.35 -6.72
C ILE A 208 6.53 -19.99 -5.42
N TYR A 209 6.88 -19.38 -4.29
CA TYR A 209 6.36 -19.70 -2.97
C TYR A 209 5.49 -18.54 -2.50
N ALA A 210 4.17 -18.73 -2.49
CA ALA A 210 3.21 -17.71 -2.10
C ALA A 210 2.63 -18.06 -0.71
N PHE A 211 2.73 -17.13 0.24
CA PHE A 211 2.27 -17.33 1.62
C PHE A 211 1.09 -16.42 1.91
N GLU A 212 0.00 -17.00 2.44
CA GLU A 212 -1.19 -16.25 2.88
C GLU A 212 -1.86 -17.00 4.04
N PRO A 213 -1.92 -16.40 5.24
CA PRO A 213 -2.55 -17.03 6.39
C PRO A 213 -4.08 -16.92 6.42
N ASP A 214 -4.68 -15.89 5.75
CA ASP A 214 -6.10 -15.63 5.82
C ASP A 214 -6.87 -16.55 4.86
N GLU A 215 -7.68 -17.44 5.45
CA GLU A 215 -8.51 -18.39 4.70
C GLU A 215 -9.49 -17.69 3.74
N SER A 216 -9.95 -16.48 4.08
CA SER A 216 -10.86 -15.70 3.23
C SER A 216 -10.22 -15.21 1.93
N CYS A 217 -8.88 -15.21 1.86
CA CYS A 217 -8.09 -14.81 0.70
C CYS A 217 -7.72 -15.97 -0.23
N TRP A 218 -7.77 -17.22 0.26
CA TRP A 218 -7.24 -18.37 -0.48
C TRP A 218 -7.93 -18.61 -1.83
N GLU A 219 -9.25 -18.55 -1.87
CA GLU A 219 -10.01 -18.73 -3.11
C GLU A 219 -9.62 -17.68 -4.16
N LYS A 220 -9.45 -16.43 -3.75
CA LYS A 220 -9.01 -15.33 -4.63
C LYS A 220 -7.61 -15.57 -5.18
N CYS A 221 -6.66 -16.02 -4.33
CA CYS A 221 -5.32 -16.38 -4.76
C CYS A 221 -5.36 -17.47 -5.83
N GLU A 222 -6.05 -18.57 -5.55
CA GLU A 222 -6.17 -19.73 -6.46
C GLU A 222 -6.84 -19.33 -7.79
N GLU A 223 -7.88 -18.48 -7.73
CA GLU A 223 -8.49 -17.90 -8.93
C GLU A 223 -7.53 -17.03 -9.73
N THR A 224 -6.76 -16.15 -9.06
CA THR A 224 -5.79 -15.28 -9.71
C THR A 224 -4.72 -16.09 -10.40
N PHE A 225 -4.15 -17.10 -9.73
CA PHE A 225 -3.12 -17.99 -10.30
C PHE A 225 -3.67 -18.75 -11.50
N SER A 226 -4.87 -19.32 -11.38
CA SER A 226 -5.52 -20.07 -12.45
C SER A 226 -5.84 -19.19 -13.68
N LYS A 227 -6.47 -18.02 -13.45
CA LYS A 227 -6.86 -17.10 -14.54
C LYS A 227 -5.65 -16.51 -15.27
N ALA A 228 -4.54 -16.31 -14.56
CA ALA A 228 -3.28 -15.85 -15.15
C ALA A 228 -2.42 -16.96 -15.73
N GLY A 229 -2.82 -18.23 -15.61
CA GLY A 229 -2.06 -19.39 -16.12
C GLY A 229 -0.73 -19.59 -15.40
N ILE A 230 -0.59 -19.16 -14.14
CA ILE A 230 0.66 -19.24 -13.40
C ILE A 230 0.93 -20.68 -12.98
N SER A 231 2.05 -21.22 -13.41
CA SER A 231 2.49 -22.58 -13.10
C SER A 231 3.52 -22.59 -11.97
N ASN A 232 3.83 -23.77 -11.43
CA ASN A 232 4.88 -23.97 -10.41
C ASN A 232 4.75 -23.10 -9.16
N VAL A 233 3.52 -22.86 -8.68
CA VAL A 233 3.24 -22.18 -7.42
C VAL A 233 3.14 -23.19 -6.29
N CYS A 234 3.95 -23.01 -5.25
CA CYS A 234 3.77 -23.62 -3.94
C CYS A 234 2.94 -22.65 -3.10
N PHE A 235 1.63 -22.81 -3.05
CA PHE A 235 0.76 -21.99 -2.23
C PHE A 235 0.76 -22.48 -0.79
N VAL A 236 1.38 -21.71 0.10
CA VAL A 236 1.54 -22.02 1.53
C VAL A 236 0.47 -21.28 2.32
N LYS A 237 -0.56 -21.99 2.73
CA LYS A 237 -1.72 -21.47 3.50
C LYS A 237 -1.36 -21.23 4.96
N LYS A 238 -0.31 -20.41 5.17
CA LYS A 238 0.25 -20.02 6.47
C LYS A 238 0.89 -18.65 6.36
N GLY A 239 0.99 -17.96 7.52
CA GLY A 239 1.80 -16.76 7.63
C GLY A 239 3.30 -17.11 7.71
N THR A 240 4.14 -16.11 7.44
CA THR A 240 5.58 -16.24 7.64
C THR A 240 5.97 -15.73 9.02
N TRP A 241 6.93 -16.41 9.66
CA TRP A 241 7.42 -16.12 11.01
C TRP A 241 8.88 -16.60 11.16
N ASN A 242 9.46 -16.45 12.37
CA ASN A 242 10.82 -16.90 12.63
C ASN A 242 10.94 -18.44 12.72
N GLU A 243 9.86 -19.13 13.08
CA GLU A 243 9.77 -20.59 13.18
C GLU A 243 8.32 -21.06 12.95
N LYS A 244 8.14 -22.38 12.90
CA LYS A 244 6.81 -22.98 12.82
C LYS A 244 6.10 -22.88 14.15
N ASP A 245 4.94 -22.22 14.17
CA ASP A 245 4.14 -22.02 15.38
C ASP A 245 2.66 -21.79 15.03
N THR A 246 1.88 -21.53 16.07
CA THR A 246 0.50 -21.06 15.99
C THR A 246 0.36 -19.76 16.76
N LEU A 247 0.15 -18.67 16.04
CA LEU A 247 -0.06 -17.37 16.65
C LEU A 247 -1.54 -17.14 16.95
N TYR A 248 -1.78 -16.44 18.03
CA TYR A 248 -3.11 -16.10 18.51
C TYR A 248 -3.29 -14.58 18.45
N PHE A 249 -4.34 -14.11 17.80
CA PHE A 249 -4.62 -12.68 17.65
C PHE A 249 -5.95 -12.33 18.29
N LYS A 250 -6.00 -11.17 18.91
CA LYS A 250 -7.22 -10.53 19.34
C LYS A 250 -7.58 -9.45 18.33
N THR A 251 -8.64 -9.66 17.55
CA THR A 251 -9.13 -8.67 16.60
C THR A 251 -10.15 -7.76 17.27
N SER A 252 -10.01 -6.44 17.09
CA SER A 252 -10.92 -5.44 17.66
C SER A 252 -12.11 -5.11 16.74
N GLY A 253 -12.24 -5.79 15.60
CA GLY A 253 -13.29 -5.52 14.61
C GLY A 253 -13.12 -4.20 13.83
N ARG A 254 -11.99 -3.49 14.02
CA ARG A 254 -11.69 -2.20 13.37
C ARG A 254 -10.38 -2.20 12.58
N GLY A 255 -9.97 -3.36 12.06
CA GLY A 255 -8.76 -3.47 11.24
C GLY A 255 -7.44 -3.50 12.03
N SER A 256 -7.47 -3.46 13.36
CA SER A 256 -6.28 -3.65 14.18
C SER A 256 -6.33 -5.02 14.88
N SER A 257 -5.30 -5.81 14.66
CA SER A 257 -5.07 -7.07 15.38
C SER A 257 -3.80 -6.95 16.21
N SER A 258 -3.81 -7.49 17.41
CA SER A 258 -2.63 -7.61 18.25
C SER A 258 -2.41 -9.07 18.64
N ILE A 259 -1.15 -9.47 18.75
CA ILE A 259 -0.82 -10.79 19.28
C ILE A 259 -1.40 -10.89 20.69
N GLY A 260 -2.27 -11.90 20.91
CA GLY A 260 -2.93 -12.17 22.17
C GLY A 260 -2.48 -13.51 22.73
N ASN A 261 -2.97 -13.84 23.93
CA ASN A 261 -2.79 -15.17 24.48
C ASN A 261 -3.94 -16.09 24.00
N LYS A 262 -3.74 -17.40 24.13
CA LYS A 262 -4.66 -18.45 23.69
C LYS A 262 -6.10 -18.30 24.24
N GLU A 263 -6.24 -17.70 25.44
CA GLU A 263 -7.52 -17.58 26.14
C GLU A 263 -8.36 -16.39 25.69
N THR A 264 -7.74 -15.33 25.16
CA THR A 264 -8.40 -14.09 24.77
C THR A 264 -8.44 -13.86 23.25
N ALA A 265 -7.77 -14.74 22.50
CA ALA A 265 -7.72 -14.65 21.04
C ALA A 265 -9.03 -15.11 20.40
N ASN A 266 -9.44 -14.40 19.34
CA ASN A 266 -10.56 -14.78 18.47
C ASN A 266 -10.11 -15.19 17.06
N LEU A 267 -8.82 -15.11 16.79
CA LEU A 267 -8.23 -15.56 15.54
C LEU A 267 -6.96 -16.38 15.83
N ARG A 268 -6.81 -17.49 15.11
CA ARG A 268 -5.66 -18.38 15.18
C ARG A 268 -5.03 -18.50 13.81
N ILE A 269 -3.73 -18.21 13.71
CA ILE A 269 -2.96 -18.24 12.46
C ILE A 269 -1.83 -19.27 12.59
N GLN A 270 -1.77 -20.20 11.65
CA GLN A 270 -0.63 -21.09 11.47
C GLN A 270 0.49 -20.31 10.79
N VAL A 271 1.71 -20.43 11.31
CA VAL A 271 2.90 -19.78 10.77
C VAL A 271 4.02 -20.78 10.53
N THR A 272 4.98 -20.40 9.70
CA THR A 272 6.19 -21.17 9.39
C THR A 272 7.31 -20.23 8.96
N SER A 273 8.56 -20.68 8.98
CA SER A 273 9.66 -19.88 8.44
C SER A 273 9.85 -20.14 6.94
N ILE A 274 10.40 -19.13 6.25
CA ILE A 274 10.76 -19.26 4.84
C ILE A 274 11.84 -20.34 4.68
N ASP A 275 12.84 -20.34 5.55
CA ASP A 275 13.94 -21.34 5.53
C ASP A 275 13.41 -22.78 5.65
N GLU A 276 12.40 -23.01 6.50
CA GLU A 276 11.76 -24.34 6.64
C GLU A 276 11.07 -24.77 5.34
N VAL A 277 10.31 -23.86 4.71
CA VAL A 277 9.55 -24.19 3.49
C VAL A 277 10.46 -24.38 2.28
N LEU A 278 11.53 -23.58 2.18
CA LEU A 278 12.51 -23.74 1.11
C LEU A 278 13.43 -24.96 1.36
N ASN A 279 13.57 -25.41 2.60
CA ASN A 279 14.36 -26.58 3.00
C ASN A 279 15.77 -26.60 2.37
N GLY A 280 16.50 -25.48 2.51
CA GLY A 280 17.82 -25.27 1.92
C GLY A 280 17.81 -24.90 0.42
N GLY A 281 16.63 -24.76 -0.18
CA GLY A 281 16.50 -24.31 -1.56
C GLY A 281 16.80 -22.81 -1.73
N LYS A 282 17.16 -22.44 -2.96
CA LYS A 282 17.48 -21.07 -3.35
C LYS A 282 16.20 -20.22 -3.44
N ALA A 283 16.30 -18.95 -3.04
CA ALA A 283 15.42 -17.87 -3.51
C ALA A 283 16.28 -16.83 -4.24
N THR A 284 15.75 -16.21 -5.28
CA THR A 284 16.41 -15.11 -6.01
C THR A 284 15.74 -13.77 -5.74
N PHE A 285 14.49 -13.80 -5.32
CA PHE A 285 13.73 -12.62 -4.95
C PHE A 285 12.76 -12.94 -3.80
N ILE A 286 12.78 -12.14 -2.75
CA ILE A 286 11.86 -12.24 -1.61
C ILE A 286 11.14 -10.89 -1.45
N LYS A 287 9.81 -10.91 -1.52
CA LYS A 287 8.94 -9.79 -1.14
C LYS A 287 8.34 -10.08 0.22
N LEU A 288 8.37 -9.09 1.11
CA LEU A 288 7.72 -9.13 2.42
C LEU A 288 6.72 -7.98 2.57
N ASP A 289 5.47 -8.36 2.77
CA ASP A 289 4.39 -7.45 3.16
C ASP A 289 3.44 -8.26 4.04
N VAL A 290 3.73 -8.29 5.34
CA VAL A 290 3.22 -9.29 6.29
C VAL A 290 2.64 -8.64 7.56
N GLU A 291 2.08 -7.44 7.38
CA GLU A 291 1.27 -6.75 8.37
C GLU A 291 1.99 -6.56 9.73
N GLY A 292 3.27 -6.17 9.68
CA GLY A 292 4.10 -5.88 10.85
C GLY A 292 4.88 -7.08 11.40
N SER A 293 4.94 -8.19 10.65
CA SER A 293 5.75 -9.37 10.98
C SER A 293 7.06 -9.44 10.19
N GLU A 294 7.48 -8.35 9.56
CA GLU A 294 8.63 -8.30 8.66
C GLU A 294 9.93 -8.71 9.35
N MET A 295 10.16 -8.23 10.57
CA MET A 295 11.36 -8.60 11.34
C MET A 295 11.40 -10.09 11.66
N GLU A 296 10.30 -10.66 12.14
CA GLU A 296 10.21 -12.08 12.46
C GLU A 296 10.34 -12.94 11.20
N THR A 297 9.75 -12.50 10.10
CA THR A 297 9.88 -13.18 8.81
C THR A 297 11.32 -13.14 8.29
N LEU A 298 12.04 -12.03 8.45
CA LEU A 298 13.47 -11.94 8.10
C LEU A 298 14.34 -12.88 8.94
N ILE A 299 14.03 -13.03 10.24
CA ILE A 299 14.70 -14.01 11.10
C ILE A 299 14.46 -15.43 10.57
N GLY A 300 13.22 -15.74 10.12
CA GLY A 300 12.86 -17.03 9.53
C GLY A 300 13.33 -17.24 8.09
N ALA A 301 13.97 -16.26 7.48
CA ALA A 301 14.57 -16.32 6.15
C ALA A 301 16.11 -16.14 6.16
N GLN A 302 16.71 -16.06 7.34
CA GLN A 302 18.10 -15.64 7.48
C GLN A 302 19.11 -16.56 6.80
N GLU A 303 18.87 -17.87 6.78
CA GLU A 303 19.75 -18.84 6.12
C GLU A 303 19.67 -18.68 4.60
N THR A 304 18.46 -18.54 4.06
CA THR A 304 18.24 -18.27 2.64
C THR A 304 18.91 -16.98 2.23
N ILE A 305 18.74 -15.87 3.00
CA ILE A 305 19.31 -14.57 2.69
C ILE A 305 20.84 -14.60 2.74
N ARG A 306 21.45 -15.22 3.74
CA ARG A 306 22.92 -15.33 3.87
C ARG A 306 23.54 -16.16 2.75
N ASN A 307 22.90 -17.28 2.40
CA ASN A 307 23.48 -18.24 1.45
C ASN A 307 23.29 -17.82 0.00
N TYR A 308 22.16 -17.20 -0.34
CA TYR A 308 21.77 -16.95 -1.73
C TYR A 308 21.68 -15.48 -2.11
N LYS A 309 21.70 -14.56 -1.14
CA LYS A 309 21.67 -13.10 -1.37
C LYS A 309 20.55 -12.68 -2.34
N PRO A 310 19.28 -13.07 -2.11
CA PRO A 310 18.18 -12.72 -2.99
C PRO A 310 17.97 -11.21 -3.03
N LYS A 311 17.37 -10.71 -4.11
CA LYS A 311 16.77 -9.37 -4.13
C LYS A 311 15.71 -9.30 -3.01
N LEU A 312 15.68 -8.22 -2.23
CA LEU A 312 14.70 -8.05 -1.18
C LEU A 312 13.83 -6.81 -1.46
N ALA A 313 12.53 -6.95 -1.36
CA ALA A 313 11.55 -5.86 -1.34
C ALA A 313 10.68 -6.00 -0.09
N ILE A 314 10.87 -5.13 0.89
CA ILE A 314 10.33 -5.28 2.24
C ILE A 314 9.49 -4.07 2.60
N SER A 315 8.22 -4.27 2.94
CA SER A 315 7.36 -3.25 3.50
C SER A 315 7.89 -2.77 4.86
N VAL A 316 8.08 -1.45 5.01
CA VAL A 316 8.65 -0.85 6.22
C VAL A 316 7.76 0.30 6.73
N TYR A 317 6.45 0.12 6.63
CA TYR A 317 5.47 1.14 7.01
C TYR A 317 4.50 0.69 8.11
N HIS A 318 4.48 -0.58 8.46
CA HIS A 318 3.55 -1.12 9.47
C HIS A 318 3.89 -0.64 10.89
N LYS A 319 5.18 -0.51 11.21
CA LYS A 319 5.66 0.06 12.46
C LYS A 319 6.63 1.21 12.18
N PRO A 320 6.59 2.31 12.94
CA PRO A 320 7.51 3.42 12.72
C PRO A 320 8.98 3.02 12.72
N GLU A 321 9.36 2.06 13.56
CA GLU A 321 10.72 1.57 13.72
C GLU A 321 11.21 0.65 12.61
N ASP A 322 10.30 0.10 11.78
CA ASP A 322 10.68 -0.84 10.71
C ASP A 322 11.64 -0.20 9.71
N MET A 323 11.50 1.11 9.44
CA MET A 323 12.39 1.84 8.54
C MET A 323 13.88 1.74 8.89
N TRP A 324 14.23 1.68 10.17
CA TRP A 324 15.63 1.57 10.60
C TRP A 324 15.99 0.20 11.19
N MET A 325 15.04 -0.49 11.85
CA MET A 325 15.32 -1.80 12.44
C MET A 325 15.46 -2.88 11.38
N VAL A 326 14.57 -2.90 10.39
CA VAL A 326 14.59 -3.82 9.26
C VAL A 326 15.85 -3.59 8.42
N ALA A 327 16.14 -2.33 8.08
CA ALA A 327 17.34 -1.97 7.32
C ALA A 327 18.64 -2.42 8.03
N GLU A 328 18.75 -2.17 9.34
CA GLU A 328 19.90 -2.60 10.14
C GLU A 328 20.03 -4.14 10.17
N TYR A 329 18.91 -4.85 10.27
CA TYR A 329 18.94 -6.31 10.28
C TYR A 329 19.35 -6.88 8.92
N VAL A 330 18.86 -6.33 7.84
CA VAL A 330 19.27 -6.70 6.47
C VAL A 330 20.77 -6.49 6.25
N MET A 331 21.34 -5.37 6.71
CA MET A 331 22.78 -5.11 6.66
C MET A 331 23.60 -6.08 7.51
N LYS A 332 23.03 -6.59 8.62
CA LYS A 332 23.70 -7.63 9.43
C LYS A 332 23.68 -9.00 8.77
N LEU A 333 22.62 -9.31 8.03
CA LEU A 333 22.53 -10.56 7.27
C LEU A 333 23.53 -10.59 6.12
N ASN A 334 23.65 -9.48 5.40
CA ASN A 334 24.63 -9.32 4.33
C ASN A 334 25.07 -7.84 4.22
N PRO A 335 26.31 -7.51 4.65
CA PRO A 335 26.83 -6.14 4.59
C PRO A 335 27.03 -5.58 3.17
N ASP A 336 27.03 -6.42 2.15
CA ASP A 336 27.23 -6.02 0.75
C ASP A 336 25.95 -5.50 0.10
N TYR A 337 24.79 -5.65 0.73
CA TYR A 337 23.53 -5.13 0.20
C TYR A 337 23.57 -3.62 0.05
N LYS A 338 23.19 -3.16 -1.14
CA LYS A 338 22.88 -1.76 -1.43
C LYS A 338 21.43 -1.49 -1.07
N LEU A 339 21.21 -0.51 -0.21
CA LEU A 339 19.89 -0.18 0.29
C LEU A 339 19.26 0.99 -0.45
N TYR A 340 17.99 0.82 -0.83
CA TYR A 340 17.17 1.86 -1.42
C TYR A 340 15.83 1.91 -0.71
N LEU A 341 15.22 3.10 -0.67
CA LEU A 341 13.89 3.30 -0.10
C LEU A 341 13.01 3.99 -1.12
N ARG A 342 11.81 3.47 -1.32
CA ARG A 342 10.80 4.07 -2.20
C ARG A 342 9.46 4.17 -1.48
N HIS A 343 8.67 5.15 -1.88
CA HIS A 343 7.32 5.31 -1.37
C HIS A 343 6.36 5.48 -2.53
N TYR A 344 5.24 4.75 -2.56
CA TYR A 344 4.46 4.53 -3.78
C TYR A 344 3.09 5.20 -3.78
N THR A 345 2.61 5.75 -2.67
CA THR A 345 1.23 6.21 -2.55
C THR A 345 1.10 7.58 -1.89
N THR A 346 -0.02 8.23 -2.12
CA THR A 346 -0.35 9.54 -1.50
C THR A 346 -0.71 9.45 -0.01
N CYS A 347 -0.72 8.27 0.57
CA CYS A 347 -0.94 8.06 2.02
C CYS A 347 0.37 7.66 2.72
N SER A 348 0.31 7.40 4.02
CA SER A 348 1.47 7.01 4.83
C SER A 348 1.92 5.54 4.65
N TYR A 349 1.18 4.75 3.88
CA TYR A 349 1.47 3.33 3.61
C TYR A 349 2.29 3.16 2.32
N GLU A 350 2.77 1.94 2.06
CA GLU A 350 3.48 1.55 0.85
C GLU A 350 4.88 2.18 0.72
N THR A 351 5.64 2.13 1.82
CA THR A 351 7.08 2.42 1.83
C THR A 351 7.84 1.11 1.81
N ILE A 352 8.68 0.94 0.80
CA ILE A 352 9.41 -0.32 0.54
C ILE A 352 10.91 -0.09 0.66
N LEU A 353 11.55 -0.91 1.49
CA LEU A 353 13.00 -1.05 1.55
C LEU A 353 13.44 -2.11 0.53
N TYR A 354 14.34 -1.73 -0.35
CA TYR A 354 14.97 -2.63 -1.29
C TYR A 354 16.41 -2.91 -0.87
N ALA A 355 16.83 -4.16 -1.03
CA ALA A 355 18.22 -4.55 -0.85
C ALA A 355 18.68 -5.38 -2.07
N ILE A 356 19.76 -4.90 -2.71
CA ILE A 356 20.32 -5.43 -3.96
C ILE A 356 21.77 -5.85 -3.76
#